data_e5f2b5c75b214af1c816ac168bcccdfe
#
_entry.id   e5f2b5c75b214af1c816ac168bcccdfe
#
_cell.length_a   1.000
_cell.length_b   1.000
_cell.length_c   1.000
_cell.angle_alpha   90.00
_cell.angle_beta   90.00
_cell.angle_gamma   90.00
#
_symmetry.space_group_name_H-M   'P 1'
#
loop_
_entity.id
_entity.type
_entity.pdbx_description
1 polymer ?
#
loop_
_entity_poly.entity_id
_entity_poly.type
_entity_poly.pdbx_seq_one_letter_code
_entity_poly.pdbx_strand_id
1 'polypeptide(L)'
;MSPEPDAATRTGADPATGTDPRHRPRRRRPFVLAAVVVVMLVLGVGVVAWRTVPQRWLPWDTAEFPQVDASQLTPTQNRIVELLRAEHARQRPGTFYSEGADEPWCANFVSWIMREAGVPLRNPNSGHWRIPGVFTLQEFYDGTGRFEPVGDHTPGVGDVVLYDRSSALGQHTNIVVAVDGDEAVTVGGNEMRRIRVHQLDWSSDGGVVGFGRLDDSGAAR
;
A
#
# COMPACT_ATOMS: atom_id res chain seq x y z
N MET A 1 91.33 -4.61 -14.04
CA MET A 1 91.94 -4.76 -15.38
C MET A 1 90.98 -3.99 -16.30
N SER A 2 91.31 -2.71 -16.49
CA SER A 2 90.81 -1.84 -17.58
C SER A 2 91.41 -2.36 -18.87
N PRO A 3 90.97 -1.94 -20.05
CA PRO A 3 90.68 -0.52 -20.41
C PRO A 3 89.44 -0.25 -21.33
N GLU A 4 89.03 0.94 -21.29
CA GLU A 4 88.60 1.81 -22.42
C GLU A 4 89.65 1.83 -23.56
N PRO A 5 89.45 2.44 -24.75
CA PRO A 5 88.61 3.57 -25.12
C PRO A 5 87.97 3.45 -26.56
N ASP A 6 87.26 4.33 -27.13
CA ASP A 6 87.49 5.63 -27.83
C ASP A 6 86.25 5.92 -28.74
N ALA A 7 85.67 7.00 -28.69
CA ALA A 7 85.74 8.25 -29.37
C ALA A 7 85.43 8.27 -30.87
N ALA A 8 84.64 9.24 -31.21
CA ALA A 8 84.59 10.21 -32.28
C ALA A 8 83.29 10.20 -33.13
N THR A 9 82.55 11.20 -33.09
CA THR A 9 82.61 12.56 -33.66
C THR A 9 81.68 12.82 -34.85
N ARG A 10 80.79 13.82 -34.63
CA ARG A 10 80.23 14.81 -35.61
C ARG A 10 79.26 14.29 -36.68
N THR A 11 78.21 14.97 -37.03
CA THR A 11 77.96 16.38 -37.30
C THR A 11 76.49 16.54 -37.71
N GLY A 12 75.81 17.52 -37.22
CA GLY A 12 75.17 18.64 -37.93
C GLY A 12 73.86 18.37 -38.63
N ALA A 13 72.90 19.13 -38.29
CA ALA A 13 72.00 20.00 -39.05
C ALA A 13 70.58 20.01 -38.53
N ASP A 14 70.17 21.11 -37.99
CA ASP A 14 68.84 21.68 -37.86
C ASP A 14 68.33 22.11 -39.25
N PRO A 15 67.08 22.61 -39.43
CA PRO A 15 65.79 22.35 -38.76
C PRO A 15 64.66 22.02 -39.78
N ALA A 16 63.59 21.41 -39.35
CA ALA A 16 62.35 21.53 -40.14
C ALA A 16 61.17 21.62 -39.20
N THR A 17 60.62 22.78 -39.14
CA THR A 17 59.26 23.15 -38.73
C THR A 17 58.23 22.15 -39.18
N GLY A 18 57.65 21.43 -38.22
CA GLY A 18 56.52 20.57 -38.42
C GLY A 18 55.31 21.03 -37.57
N THR A 19 54.41 21.66 -38.27
CA THR A 19 53.12 22.20 -37.82
C THR A 19 52.32 21.26 -36.91
N ASP A 20 51.97 21.76 -35.72
CA ASP A 20 51.00 21.25 -34.78
C ASP A 20 49.65 20.94 -35.47
N PRO A 21 49.14 19.68 -35.46
CA PRO A 21 47.81 19.40 -35.94
C PRO A 21 46.77 19.82 -34.87
N ARG A 22 46.21 20.98 -35.08
CA ARG A 22 45.11 21.64 -34.40
C ARG A 22 44.16 20.66 -33.72
N HIS A 23 44.11 20.72 -32.40
CA HIS A 23 43.06 20.20 -31.54
C HIS A 23 41.71 20.77 -32.02
N ARG A 24 40.95 20.01 -32.78
CA ARG A 24 39.57 20.32 -33.07
C ARG A 24 38.73 20.03 -31.80
N PRO A 25 38.03 21.02 -31.22
CA PRO A 25 37.15 20.74 -30.07
C PRO A 25 36.03 19.83 -30.53
N ARG A 26 35.98 18.64 -29.93
CA ARG A 26 34.88 17.68 -30.11
C ARG A 26 33.58 18.38 -29.72
N ARG A 27 32.71 18.65 -30.69
CA ARG A 27 31.33 19.13 -30.49
C ARG A 27 30.50 18.04 -29.81
N ARG A 28 30.63 17.88 -28.50
CA ARG A 28 29.79 16.99 -27.69
C ARG A 28 28.47 17.66 -27.24
N ARG A 29 28.29 18.94 -27.51
CA ARG A 29 27.16 19.76 -27.03
C ARG A 29 25.76 19.36 -27.57
N PRO A 30 25.56 18.94 -28.85
CA PRO A 30 24.22 18.62 -29.32
C PRO A 30 23.66 17.31 -28.73
N PHE A 31 24.51 16.33 -28.45
CA PHE A 31 24.06 15.06 -27.88
C PHE A 31 23.64 15.17 -26.41
N VAL A 32 24.28 16.01 -25.61
CA VAL A 32 23.90 16.27 -24.23
C VAL A 32 22.55 17.00 -24.16
N LEU A 33 22.37 18.01 -25.02
CA LEU A 33 21.09 18.74 -25.08
C LEU A 33 19.95 17.83 -25.54
N ALA A 34 20.15 16.98 -26.53
CA ALA A 34 19.16 16.00 -26.98
C ALA A 34 18.82 15.00 -25.89
N ALA A 35 19.81 14.50 -25.15
CA ALA A 35 19.58 13.58 -24.02
C ALA A 35 18.76 14.23 -22.88
N VAL A 36 19.08 15.48 -22.54
CA VAL A 36 18.32 16.24 -21.51
C VAL A 36 16.88 16.47 -21.94
N VAL A 37 16.63 16.82 -23.21
CA VAL A 37 15.28 17.02 -23.75
C VAL A 37 14.50 15.70 -23.71
N VAL A 38 15.10 14.57 -24.08
CA VAL A 38 14.46 13.25 -24.01
C VAL A 38 14.11 12.87 -22.56
N VAL A 39 15.03 13.09 -21.62
CA VAL A 39 14.78 12.83 -20.19
C VAL A 39 13.65 13.71 -19.66
N MET A 40 13.62 14.99 -20.02
CA MET A 40 12.54 15.91 -19.61
C MET A 40 11.19 15.52 -20.24
N LEU A 41 11.18 15.05 -21.48
CA LEU A 41 9.95 14.55 -22.13
C LEU A 41 9.46 13.25 -21.47
N VAL A 42 10.35 12.31 -21.15
CA VAL A 42 9.99 11.07 -20.45
C VAL A 42 9.46 11.36 -19.05
N LEU A 43 10.10 12.28 -18.31
CA LEU A 43 9.62 12.72 -16.99
C LEU A 43 8.27 13.45 -17.11
N GLY A 44 8.11 14.31 -18.10
CA GLY A 44 6.85 15.03 -18.36
C GLY A 44 5.70 14.08 -18.71
N VAL A 45 5.94 13.10 -19.59
CA VAL A 45 4.96 12.06 -19.94
C VAL A 45 4.66 11.18 -18.71
N GLY A 46 5.69 10.83 -17.92
CA GLY A 46 5.52 10.08 -16.68
C GLY A 46 4.63 10.80 -15.67
N VAL A 47 4.83 12.10 -15.47
CA VAL A 47 4.00 12.92 -14.55
C VAL A 47 2.57 13.06 -15.06
N VAL A 48 2.36 13.25 -16.38
CA VAL A 48 1.01 13.32 -16.96
C VAL A 48 0.33 11.97 -16.88
N ALA A 49 1.01 10.89 -17.23
CA ALA A 49 0.46 9.52 -17.10
C ALA A 49 0.10 9.22 -15.65
N TRP A 50 0.95 9.58 -14.68
CA TRP A 50 0.66 9.42 -13.25
C TRP A 50 -0.60 10.17 -12.80
N ARG A 51 -0.84 11.38 -13.32
CA ARG A 51 -2.03 12.19 -13.02
C ARG A 51 -3.30 11.69 -13.71
N THR A 52 -3.18 10.93 -14.80
CA THR A 52 -4.30 10.40 -15.57
C THR A 52 -4.67 8.97 -15.23
N VAL A 53 -3.82 8.24 -14.47
CA VAL A 53 -4.18 6.93 -13.92
C VAL A 53 -5.27 7.15 -12.86
N PRO A 54 -6.47 6.56 -13.02
CA PRO A 54 -7.49 6.64 -11.99
C PRO A 54 -6.91 6.09 -10.68
N GLN A 55 -7.04 6.85 -9.60
CA GLN A 55 -6.49 6.50 -8.28
C GLN A 55 -6.97 5.10 -7.84
N ARG A 56 -8.21 4.72 -8.16
CA ARG A 56 -8.80 3.41 -7.89
C ARG A 56 -8.05 2.20 -8.48
N TRP A 57 -7.10 2.42 -9.39
CA TRP A 57 -6.28 1.36 -10.00
C TRP A 57 -4.92 1.20 -9.31
N LEU A 58 -4.65 2.04 -8.32
CA LEU A 58 -3.41 1.95 -7.56
C LEU A 58 -3.68 1.13 -6.30
N PRO A 59 -2.97 0.03 -6.07
CA PRO A 59 -3.15 -0.82 -4.89
C PRO A 59 -2.81 -0.11 -3.57
N TRP A 60 -2.42 1.16 -3.64
CA TRP A 60 -2.09 2.03 -2.50
C TRP A 60 -2.89 3.34 -2.53
N ASP A 61 -4.11 3.31 -3.07
CA ASP A 61 -4.96 4.50 -3.05
C ASP A 61 -5.17 4.94 -1.59
N THR A 62 -4.79 6.18 -1.32
CA THR A 62 -5.02 6.85 -0.04
C THR A 62 -6.23 7.76 -0.18
N ALA A 63 -7.39 7.17 -0.44
CA ALA A 63 -8.63 7.94 -0.47
C ALA A 63 -8.78 8.69 0.86
N GLU A 64 -9.35 9.89 0.80
CA GLU A 64 -9.76 10.59 2.01
C GLU A 64 -10.85 9.77 2.72
N PHE A 65 -10.87 9.86 4.06
CA PHE A 65 -11.92 9.17 4.81
C PHE A 65 -13.29 9.73 4.40
N PRO A 66 -14.26 8.87 4.03
CA PRO A 66 -15.52 9.31 3.46
C PRO A 66 -16.35 10.12 4.46
N GLN A 67 -17.20 11.01 3.90
CA GLN A 67 -18.30 11.58 4.68
C GLN A 67 -19.39 10.52 4.81
N VAL A 68 -19.68 10.09 6.01
CA VAL A 68 -20.68 9.06 6.31
C VAL A 68 -21.85 9.73 7.01
N ASP A 69 -23.07 9.51 6.53
CA ASP A 69 -24.29 10.00 7.16
C ASP A 69 -24.61 9.16 8.41
N ALA A 70 -24.28 9.72 9.55
CA ALA A 70 -24.48 9.09 10.85
C ALA A 70 -25.96 8.82 11.19
N SER A 71 -26.90 9.54 10.55
CA SER A 71 -28.34 9.41 10.86
C SER A 71 -28.95 8.07 10.42
N GLN A 72 -28.28 7.37 9.50
CA GLN A 72 -28.70 6.08 8.95
C GLN A 72 -28.03 4.89 9.65
N LEU A 73 -27.13 5.14 10.61
CA LEU A 73 -26.31 4.12 11.24
C LEU A 73 -26.85 3.77 12.65
N THR A 74 -26.68 2.52 13.04
CA THR A 74 -26.88 2.10 14.44
C THR A 74 -25.82 2.76 15.34
N PRO A 75 -26.03 2.82 16.66
CA PRO A 75 -25.00 3.34 17.57
C PRO A 75 -23.65 2.61 17.46
N THR A 76 -23.69 1.28 17.24
CA THR A 76 -22.48 0.46 17.05
C THR A 76 -21.76 0.80 15.75
N GLN A 77 -22.48 0.91 14.63
CA GLN A 77 -21.94 1.31 13.36
C GLN A 77 -21.31 2.72 13.41
N ASN A 78 -22.01 3.68 14.02
CA ASN A 78 -21.47 5.01 14.26
C ASN A 78 -20.15 4.97 15.04
N ARG A 79 -20.12 4.15 16.11
CA ARG A 79 -18.91 4.00 16.93
C ARG A 79 -17.76 3.40 16.14
N ILE A 80 -18.00 2.40 15.28
CA ILE A 80 -17.00 1.80 14.39
C ILE A 80 -16.44 2.87 13.44
N VAL A 81 -17.30 3.64 12.76
CA VAL A 81 -16.89 4.69 11.82
C VAL A 81 -16.06 5.78 12.52
N GLU A 82 -16.46 6.22 13.72
CA GLU A 82 -15.70 7.19 14.52
C GLU A 82 -14.31 6.67 14.88
N LEU A 83 -14.21 5.42 15.33
CA LEU A 83 -12.94 4.78 15.66
C LEU A 83 -12.04 4.67 14.45
N LEU A 84 -12.56 4.19 13.32
CA LEU A 84 -11.81 4.07 12.08
C LEU A 84 -11.29 5.42 11.57
N ARG A 85 -12.12 6.46 11.61
CA ARG A 85 -11.72 7.83 11.28
C ARG A 85 -10.62 8.34 12.19
N ALA A 86 -10.76 8.14 13.50
CA ALA A 86 -9.79 8.58 14.48
C ALA A 86 -8.44 7.85 14.31
N GLU A 87 -8.45 6.54 14.08
CA GLU A 87 -7.23 5.76 13.89
C GLU A 87 -6.57 6.03 12.53
N HIS A 88 -7.37 6.24 11.47
CA HIS A 88 -6.85 6.69 10.17
C HIS A 88 -6.13 8.05 10.29
N ALA A 89 -6.65 8.99 11.06
CA ALA A 89 -5.99 10.27 11.29
C ALA A 89 -4.73 10.15 12.19
N ARG A 90 -4.75 9.25 13.18
CA ARG A 90 -3.64 9.08 14.15
C ARG A 90 -2.50 8.24 13.62
N GLN A 91 -2.78 7.24 12.78
CA GLN A 91 -1.77 6.33 12.21
C GLN A 91 -0.89 5.68 13.30
N ARG A 92 -1.48 5.08 14.33
CA ARG A 92 -0.72 4.39 15.38
C ARG A 92 0.10 3.22 14.80
N PRO A 93 1.24 2.87 15.41
CA PRO A 93 2.04 1.73 14.97
C PRO A 93 1.29 0.41 15.16
N GLY A 94 1.56 -0.57 14.30
CA GLY A 94 0.91 -1.89 14.33
C GLY A 94 1.00 -2.60 15.67
N THR A 95 2.12 -2.43 16.38
CA THR A 95 2.35 -2.97 17.73
C THR A 95 1.33 -2.50 18.77
N PHE A 96 0.66 -1.38 18.53
CA PHE A 96 -0.44 -0.91 19.38
C PHE A 96 -1.65 -1.86 19.30
N TYR A 97 -1.99 -2.36 18.10
CA TYR A 97 -3.13 -3.25 17.88
C TYR A 97 -2.80 -4.71 18.20
N SER A 98 -1.52 -5.09 18.09
CA SER A 98 -1.02 -6.44 18.33
C SER A 98 -0.48 -6.68 19.75
N GLU A 99 -0.78 -5.77 20.71
CA GLU A 99 -0.34 -5.88 22.12
C GLU A 99 1.19 -5.99 22.26
N GLY A 100 1.92 -5.26 21.41
CA GLY A 100 3.39 -5.20 21.42
C GLY A 100 4.07 -6.17 20.46
N ALA A 101 3.37 -7.12 19.84
CA ALA A 101 3.96 -8.05 18.88
C ALA A 101 4.29 -7.36 17.55
N ASP A 102 5.47 -7.64 16.99
CA ASP A 102 5.85 -7.21 15.63
C ASP A 102 5.45 -8.30 14.63
N GLU A 103 4.25 -8.19 14.13
CA GLU A 103 3.59 -9.15 13.23
C GLU A 103 2.70 -8.43 12.21
N PRO A 104 2.20 -9.10 11.15
CA PRO A 104 1.12 -8.57 10.32
C PRO A 104 -0.10 -8.26 11.18
N TRP A 105 -0.63 -7.03 11.07
CA TRP A 105 -1.61 -6.54 12.06
C TRP A 105 -2.97 -6.14 11.49
N CYS A 106 -3.31 -6.52 10.24
CA CYS A 106 -4.62 -6.22 9.67
C CYS A 106 -5.77 -6.83 10.48
N ALA A 107 -5.70 -8.11 10.83
CA ALA A 107 -6.71 -8.78 11.65
C ALA A 107 -6.70 -8.31 13.12
N ASN A 108 -5.53 -7.96 13.66
CA ASN A 108 -5.41 -7.33 14.97
C ASN A 108 -6.12 -5.96 15.00
N PHE A 109 -5.99 -5.18 13.93
CA PHE A 109 -6.67 -3.89 13.79
C PHE A 109 -8.18 -4.06 13.78
N VAL A 110 -8.70 -4.97 12.96
CA VAL A 110 -10.13 -5.31 12.93
C VAL A 110 -10.61 -5.71 14.32
N SER A 111 -9.91 -6.64 14.98
CA SER A 111 -10.27 -7.12 16.32
C SER A 111 -10.27 -5.99 17.36
N TRP A 112 -9.32 -5.08 17.27
CA TRP A 112 -9.22 -3.94 18.17
C TRP A 112 -10.39 -2.95 17.94
N ILE A 113 -10.72 -2.61 16.70
CA ILE A 113 -11.86 -1.75 16.37
C ILE A 113 -13.16 -2.35 16.92
N MET A 114 -13.39 -3.65 16.68
CA MET A 114 -14.60 -4.34 17.17
C MET A 114 -14.70 -4.32 18.70
N ARG A 115 -13.58 -4.53 19.40
CA ARG A 115 -13.53 -4.43 20.85
C ARG A 115 -13.90 -3.04 21.36
N GLU A 116 -13.28 -1.98 20.79
CA GLU A 116 -13.50 -0.60 21.21
C GLU A 116 -14.91 -0.08 20.83
N ALA A 117 -15.53 -0.74 19.84
CA ALA A 117 -16.92 -0.47 19.48
C ALA A 117 -17.94 -1.19 20.36
N GLY A 118 -17.50 -2.03 21.32
CA GLY A 118 -18.36 -2.75 22.23
C GLY A 118 -18.90 -4.08 21.69
N VAL A 119 -18.38 -4.57 20.57
CA VAL A 119 -18.75 -5.84 19.92
C VAL A 119 -17.52 -6.74 19.74
N PRO A 120 -16.81 -7.12 20.83
CA PRO A 120 -15.55 -7.82 20.74
C PRO A 120 -15.71 -9.17 20.03
N LEU A 121 -14.77 -9.46 19.16
CA LEU A 121 -14.62 -10.78 18.56
C LEU A 121 -14.08 -11.75 19.62
N ARG A 122 -14.19 -13.04 19.35
CA ARG A 122 -13.64 -14.07 20.23
C ARG A 122 -12.81 -15.06 19.42
N ASN A 123 -11.51 -15.02 19.63
CA ASN A 123 -10.58 -15.93 18.98
C ASN A 123 -10.94 -17.39 19.27
N PRO A 124 -11.26 -18.21 18.25
CA PRO A 124 -11.71 -19.58 18.44
C PRO A 124 -10.65 -20.47 19.12
N ASN A 125 -9.37 -20.12 18.99
CA ASN A 125 -8.28 -20.91 19.55
C ASN A 125 -7.92 -20.55 21.01
N SER A 126 -8.03 -19.26 21.38
CA SER A 126 -7.61 -18.78 22.70
C SER A 126 -8.75 -18.22 23.56
N GLY A 127 -9.90 -17.91 22.97
CA GLY A 127 -11.00 -17.22 23.63
C GLY A 127 -10.76 -15.73 23.88
N HIS A 128 -9.58 -15.21 23.53
CA HIS A 128 -9.23 -13.79 23.67
C HIS A 128 -9.94 -12.94 22.61
N TRP A 129 -10.06 -11.62 22.84
CA TRP A 129 -10.66 -10.70 21.85
C TRP A 129 -9.78 -10.54 20.60
N ARG A 130 -8.48 -10.72 20.71
CA ARG A 130 -7.51 -10.50 19.64
C ARG A 130 -7.44 -11.72 18.72
N ILE A 131 -7.68 -11.52 17.44
CA ILE A 131 -7.51 -12.51 16.38
C ILE A 131 -6.39 -12.03 15.45
N PRO A 132 -5.16 -12.56 15.53
CA PRO A 132 -4.02 -12.04 14.81
C PRO A 132 -3.97 -12.43 13.32
N GLY A 133 -4.69 -13.47 12.91
CA GLY A 133 -4.66 -14.03 11.57
C GLY A 133 -5.98 -13.90 10.83
N VAL A 134 -5.92 -13.55 9.54
CA VAL A 134 -7.11 -13.43 8.67
C VAL A 134 -7.85 -14.78 8.55
N PHE A 135 -7.11 -15.87 8.44
CA PHE A 135 -7.71 -17.22 8.41
C PHE A 135 -8.51 -17.50 9.69
N THR A 136 -7.93 -17.24 10.86
CA THR A 136 -8.62 -17.42 12.14
C THR A 136 -9.79 -16.45 12.32
N LEU A 137 -9.71 -15.26 11.71
CA LEU A 137 -10.82 -14.33 11.66
C LEU A 137 -11.98 -14.89 10.81
N GLN A 138 -11.69 -15.51 9.69
CA GLN A 138 -12.68 -16.21 8.87
C GLN A 138 -13.30 -17.38 9.64
N GLU A 139 -12.48 -18.22 10.31
CA GLU A 139 -12.96 -19.32 11.16
C GLU A 139 -13.92 -18.83 12.26
N PHE A 140 -13.64 -17.67 12.84
CA PHE A 140 -14.55 -17.07 13.83
C PHE A 140 -15.90 -16.71 13.22
N TYR A 141 -15.93 -16.04 12.06
CA TYR A 141 -17.18 -15.68 11.40
C TYR A 141 -17.96 -16.90 10.93
N ASP A 142 -17.26 -17.89 10.39
CA ASP A 142 -17.82 -19.16 9.93
C ASP A 142 -18.43 -19.94 11.12
N GLY A 143 -17.67 -20.13 12.19
CA GLY A 143 -18.10 -20.83 13.39
C GLY A 143 -19.23 -20.14 14.17
N THR A 144 -19.46 -18.84 13.92
CA THR A 144 -20.59 -18.09 14.51
C THR A 144 -21.77 -17.91 13.55
N GLY A 145 -21.71 -18.50 12.34
CA GLY A 145 -22.76 -18.38 11.31
C GLY A 145 -22.92 -16.96 10.77
N ARG A 146 -21.83 -16.18 10.78
CA ARG A 146 -21.80 -14.80 10.32
C ARG A 146 -20.86 -14.58 9.11
N PHE A 147 -20.25 -15.62 8.59
CA PHE A 147 -19.52 -15.56 7.33
C PHE A 147 -20.51 -15.67 6.17
N GLU A 148 -20.43 -14.72 5.24
CA GLU A 148 -21.24 -14.69 4.03
C GLU A 148 -20.31 -14.68 2.80
N PRO A 149 -20.38 -15.68 1.93
CA PRO A 149 -19.63 -15.69 0.69
C PRO A 149 -19.99 -14.50 -0.21
N VAL A 150 -19.07 -14.13 -1.11
CA VAL A 150 -19.35 -13.13 -2.15
C VAL A 150 -20.53 -13.60 -3.02
N GLY A 151 -21.48 -12.70 -3.25
CA GLY A 151 -22.68 -12.95 -4.05
C GLY A 151 -23.92 -13.31 -3.23
N ASP A 152 -23.77 -13.77 -2.00
CA ASP A 152 -24.89 -14.13 -1.12
C ASP A 152 -25.29 -12.99 -0.17
N HIS A 153 -24.46 -11.96 -0.06
CA HIS A 153 -24.65 -10.85 0.88
C HIS A 153 -24.26 -9.52 0.28
N THR A 154 -25.09 -8.50 0.49
CA THR A 154 -24.70 -7.11 0.27
C THR A 154 -24.12 -6.57 1.57
N PRO A 155 -22.83 -6.20 1.60
CA PRO A 155 -22.19 -5.77 2.83
C PRO A 155 -22.79 -4.46 3.36
N GLY A 156 -22.81 -4.33 4.68
CA GLY A 156 -23.20 -3.13 5.40
C GLY A 156 -22.04 -2.46 6.12
N VAL A 157 -22.27 -1.24 6.60
CA VAL A 157 -21.29 -0.54 7.45
C VAL A 157 -20.98 -1.36 8.70
N GLY A 158 -19.69 -1.57 8.96
CA GLY A 158 -19.21 -2.39 10.07
C GLY A 158 -18.95 -3.85 9.70
N ASP A 159 -19.39 -4.33 8.54
CA ASP A 159 -19.00 -5.66 8.06
C ASP A 159 -17.51 -5.71 7.76
N VAL A 160 -16.94 -6.90 7.91
CA VAL A 160 -15.51 -7.16 7.71
C VAL A 160 -15.29 -7.88 6.39
N VAL A 161 -14.54 -7.25 5.48
CA VAL A 161 -14.15 -7.87 4.22
C VAL A 161 -12.99 -8.82 4.46
N LEU A 162 -13.06 -10.02 3.89
CA LEU A 162 -12.03 -11.05 3.95
C LEU A 162 -11.47 -11.31 2.57
N TYR A 163 -10.13 -11.18 2.44
CA TYR A 163 -9.42 -11.39 1.19
C TYR A 163 -8.48 -12.59 1.30
N ASP A 164 -8.39 -13.35 0.22
CA ASP A 164 -7.40 -14.40 0.09
C ASP A 164 -6.09 -13.90 -0.55
N ARG A 165 -5.19 -14.84 -0.85
CA ARG A 165 -3.88 -14.53 -1.42
C ARG A 165 -3.91 -14.08 -2.88
N SER A 166 -5.04 -14.22 -3.57
CA SER A 166 -5.19 -13.79 -4.96
C SER A 166 -5.52 -12.30 -5.08
N SER A 167 -5.98 -11.67 -4.00
CA SER A 167 -6.18 -10.22 -3.94
C SER A 167 -4.88 -9.46 -4.16
N ALA A 168 -4.98 -8.25 -4.73
CA ALA A 168 -3.86 -7.32 -4.83
C ALA A 168 -3.27 -6.94 -3.45
N LEU A 169 -4.06 -7.04 -2.38
CA LEU A 169 -3.63 -6.84 -0.99
C LEU A 169 -3.02 -8.12 -0.38
N GLY A 170 -3.06 -9.27 -1.09
CA GLY A 170 -2.77 -10.57 -0.54
C GLY A 170 -3.83 -11.01 0.48
N GLN A 171 -3.50 -11.97 1.34
CA GLN A 171 -4.40 -12.35 2.44
C GLN A 171 -4.57 -11.17 3.41
N HIS A 172 -5.76 -10.57 3.41
CA HIS A 172 -6.01 -9.30 4.07
C HIS A 172 -7.42 -9.19 4.65
N THR A 173 -7.70 -8.13 5.40
CA THR A 173 -9.03 -7.83 5.94
C THR A 173 -9.19 -6.34 6.18
N ASN A 174 -10.38 -5.82 5.84
CA ASN A 174 -10.78 -4.42 6.01
C ASN A 174 -12.16 -4.35 6.65
N ILE A 175 -12.57 -3.17 7.11
CA ILE A 175 -13.91 -2.89 7.63
C ILE A 175 -14.63 -1.95 6.66
N VAL A 176 -15.87 -2.26 6.32
CA VAL A 176 -16.74 -1.43 5.48
C VAL A 176 -17.18 -0.18 6.26
N VAL A 177 -17.05 0.99 5.63
CA VAL A 177 -17.47 2.28 6.21
C VAL A 177 -18.55 2.99 5.43
N ALA A 178 -18.72 2.65 4.16
CA ALA A 178 -19.80 3.14 3.31
C ALA A 178 -20.08 2.14 2.19
N VAL A 179 -21.30 2.14 1.68
CA VAL A 179 -21.75 1.29 0.55
C VAL A 179 -22.58 2.15 -0.39
N ASP A 180 -22.34 2.00 -1.69
CA ASP A 180 -23.14 2.62 -2.76
C ASP A 180 -23.27 1.62 -3.93
N GLY A 181 -24.45 1.01 -4.10
CA GLY A 181 -24.66 -0.08 -5.04
C GLY A 181 -23.76 -1.27 -4.77
N ASP A 182 -22.94 -1.66 -5.75
CA ASP A 182 -21.97 -2.77 -5.66
C ASP A 182 -20.56 -2.28 -5.27
N GLU A 183 -20.43 -1.03 -4.87
CA GLU A 183 -19.15 -0.46 -4.39
C GLU A 183 -19.20 -0.20 -2.88
N ALA A 184 -18.11 -0.46 -2.21
CA ALA A 184 -17.91 -0.13 -0.81
C ALA A 184 -16.66 0.73 -0.62
N VAL A 185 -16.68 1.57 0.41
CA VAL A 185 -15.47 2.17 0.95
C VAL A 185 -15.07 1.36 2.19
N THR A 186 -13.83 0.93 2.24
CA THR A 186 -13.29 0.10 3.32
C THR A 186 -12.09 0.74 3.97
N VAL A 187 -11.81 0.38 5.21
CA VAL A 187 -10.63 0.82 5.96
C VAL A 187 -9.89 -0.38 6.50
N GLY A 188 -8.60 -0.48 6.18
CA GLY A 188 -7.73 -1.56 6.62
C GLY A 188 -6.48 -1.09 7.33
N GLY A 189 -5.96 -1.93 8.20
CA GLY A 189 -4.67 -1.77 8.86
C GLY A 189 -3.58 -2.60 8.19
N ASN A 190 -2.31 -2.25 8.41
CA ASN A 190 -1.12 -2.94 7.89
C ASN A 190 -0.92 -2.87 6.37
N GLU A 191 -1.49 -1.90 5.72
CA GLU A 191 -1.27 -1.66 4.32
C GLU A 191 -0.05 -0.74 4.13
N MET A 192 1.08 -1.34 3.74
CA MET A 192 2.39 -0.69 3.80
C MET A 192 2.67 -0.09 5.20
N ARG A 193 2.29 -0.82 6.26
CA ARG A 193 2.40 -0.44 7.69
C ARG A 193 1.55 0.78 8.08
N ARG A 194 0.48 1.06 7.35
CA ARG A 194 -0.45 2.17 7.60
C ARG A 194 -1.90 1.71 7.67
N ILE A 195 -2.76 2.60 8.15
CA ILE A 195 -4.21 2.48 8.03
C ILE A 195 -4.62 3.24 6.78
N ARG A 196 -5.34 2.58 5.87
CA ARG A 196 -5.73 3.14 4.59
C ARG A 196 -7.20 2.99 4.31
N VAL A 197 -7.69 3.84 3.41
CA VAL A 197 -9.06 3.80 2.87
C VAL A 197 -9.00 3.33 1.44
N HIS A 198 -9.88 2.41 1.05
CA HIS A 198 -10.00 1.88 -0.30
C HIS A 198 -11.42 1.93 -0.80
N GLN A 199 -11.57 2.10 -2.12
CA GLN A 199 -12.80 1.75 -2.83
C GLN A 199 -12.71 0.29 -3.25
N LEU A 200 -13.76 -0.47 -2.99
CA LEU A 200 -13.89 -1.88 -3.28
C LEU A 200 -15.13 -2.11 -4.14
N ASP A 201 -14.93 -2.60 -5.34
CA ASP A 201 -15.97 -3.27 -6.12
C ASP A 201 -15.84 -4.77 -5.86
N TRP A 202 -16.63 -5.29 -4.93
CA TRP A 202 -16.52 -6.69 -4.52
C TRP A 202 -17.01 -7.68 -5.56
N SER A 203 -17.76 -7.21 -6.57
CA SER A 203 -18.23 -8.06 -7.66
C SER A 203 -17.14 -8.38 -8.66
N SER A 204 -16.14 -7.50 -8.79
CA SER A 204 -15.04 -7.61 -9.74
C SER A 204 -13.69 -7.95 -9.09
N ASP A 205 -13.52 -7.78 -7.77
CA ASP A 205 -12.29 -8.17 -7.06
C ASP A 205 -12.31 -9.67 -6.76
N GLY A 206 -11.65 -10.46 -7.62
CA GLY A 206 -11.56 -11.92 -7.49
C GLY A 206 -10.84 -12.42 -6.25
N GLY A 207 -10.26 -11.53 -5.44
CA GLY A 207 -9.60 -11.87 -4.19
C GLY A 207 -10.48 -11.73 -2.95
N VAL A 208 -11.69 -11.17 -3.07
CA VAL A 208 -12.66 -11.12 -1.97
C VAL A 208 -13.32 -12.49 -1.84
N VAL A 209 -13.19 -13.12 -0.68
CA VAL A 209 -13.80 -14.44 -0.41
C VAL A 209 -15.15 -14.34 0.26
N GLY A 210 -15.42 -13.24 0.95
CA GLY A 210 -16.69 -13.01 1.63
C GLY A 210 -16.59 -11.93 2.71
N PHE A 211 -17.66 -11.88 3.51
CA PHE A 211 -17.86 -10.88 4.55
C PHE A 211 -18.13 -11.54 5.89
N GLY A 212 -17.54 -10.97 6.94
CA GLY A 212 -17.94 -11.24 8.31
C GLY A 212 -18.98 -10.20 8.73
N ARG A 213 -20.24 -10.62 8.93
CA ARG A 213 -21.32 -9.70 9.31
C ARG A 213 -21.11 -9.12 10.71
N LEU A 214 -21.37 -7.82 10.82
CA LEU A 214 -21.49 -7.16 12.12
C LEU A 214 -22.66 -7.76 12.89
N ASP A 215 -22.44 -8.08 14.16
CA ASP A 215 -23.51 -8.41 15.11
C ASP A 215 -23.61 -7.30 16.14
N ASP A 216 -24.57 -6.43 15.98
CA ASP A 216 -24.87 -5.33 16.90
C ASP A 216 -26.09 -5.63 17.80
N SER A 217 -26.65 -6.83 17.73
CA SER A 217 -27.80 -7.25 18.53
C SER A 217 -27.53 -7.27 20.05
N GLY A 218 -26.25 -7.38 20.43
CA GLY A 218 -25.81 -7.38 21.83
C GLY A 218 -25.52 -5.99 22.42
N ALA A 219 -25.35 -4.96 21.61
CA ALA A 219 -24.95 -3.62 22.07
C ALA A 219 -26.08 -2.79 22.70
N ALA A 220 -27.32 -3.30 22.65
CA ALA A 220 -28.52 -2.67 23.20
C ALA A 220 -28.91 -3.14 24.63
N ARG A 221 -27.99 -3.82 25.36
CA ARG A 221 -28.26 -4.31 26.72
C ARG A 221 -27.35 -3.68 27.75
#